data_4d9ad0fa112b29595fcb5ca516a1cf81
#
_entry.id   4d9ad0fa112b29595fcb5ca516a1cf81
#
_cell.length_a   1.000
_cell.length_b   1.000
_cell.length_c   1.000
_cell.angle_alpha   90.00
_cell.angle_beta   90.00
_cell.angle_gamma   90.00
#
_symmetry.space_group_name_H-M   'P 1'
#
loop_
_entity.id
_entity.type
_entity.pdbx_description
1 polymer ?
#
loop_
_entity_poly.entity_id
_entity_poly.type
_entity_poly.pdbx_seq_one_letter_code
_entity_poly.pdbx_strand_id
1 'polypeptide(L)'
;MASDRFIRKSVEGNDWKNSVVMYLHDLLYMLMAMLLVFLLFFRVIVVSGDSMYSTLLDGDYLLLLGNLFYQEPEHGDIVVISKKTFDNGKPIVKRVIATEGQKVSIDFENGIVYVDDVPLEEPYINSLTKLDEGTKFPLTVEENCIFVLGDNRGVSLDSRNPMIGQIDKREILGKAIFLLIPGTSHGDLPQDMGRIGVIK
;
A
#
# COMPACT_ATOMS: atom_id res chain seq x y z
N MET A 1 40.76 -55.20 -19.89
CA MET A 1 41.38 -53.98 -19.32
C MET A 1 40.94 -52.66 -20.03
N ALA A 2 40.74 -52.60 -21.33
CA ALA A 2 40.28 -51.39 -22.02
C ALA A 2 38.75 -51.17 -21.89
N SER A 3 37.94 -52.23 -21.88
CA SER A 3 36.47 -52.19 -21.78
C SER A 3 35.99 -51.65 -20.45
N ASP A 4 36.65 -52.01 -19.32
CA ASP A 4 36.25 -51.55 -17.97
C ASP A 4 36.49 -50.07 -17.74
N ARG A 5 37.47 -49.49 -18.42
CA ARG A 5 37.78 -48.03 -18.35
C ARG A 5 36.73 -47.18 -19.10
N PHE A 6 36.17 -47.73 -20.19
CA PHE A 6 35.13 -47.04 -20.96
C PHE A 6 33.80 -47.05 -20.21
N ILE A 7 33.41 -48.17 -19.59
CA ILE A 7 32.19 -48.27 -18.81
C ILE A 7 32.26 -47.35 -17.56
N ARG A 8 33.39 -47.30 -16.87
CA ARG A 8 33.58 -46.44 -15.70
C ARG A 8 33.47 -44.95 -16.03
N LYS A 9 34.02 -44.54 -17.18
CA LYS A 9 33.96 -43.16 -17.65
C LYS A 9 32.54 -42.71 -18.09
N SER A 10 31.73 -43.62 -18.62
CA SER A 10 30.33 -43.33 -18.98
C SER A 10 29.40 -43.26 -17.77
N VAL A 11 29.67 -44.04 -16.71
CA VAL A 11 28.92 -43.98 -15.46
C VAL A 11 29.23 -42.69 -14.69
N GLU A 12 30.52 -42.35 -14.53
CA GLU A 12 30.92 -41.06 -13.88
C GLU A 12 30.42 -39.84 -14.66
N GLY A 13 30.36 -39.88 -16.00
CA GLY A 13 29.87 -38.78 -16.82
C GLY A 13 28.36 -38.57 -16.72
N ASN A 14 27.60 -39.57 -16.24
CA ASN A 14 26.15 -39.46 -16.07
C ASN A 14 25.76 -39.03 -14.66
N ASP A 15 26.56 -39.36 -13.67
CA ASP A 15 26.28 -39.03 -12.26
C ASP A 15 26.36 -37.53 -11.97
N TRP A 16 27.33 -36.82 -12.54
CA TRP A 16 27.42 -35.37 -12.34
C TRP A 16 26.28 -34.64 -13.02
N LYS A 17 25.81 -35.07 -14.21
CA LYS A 17 24.67 -34.50 -14.90
C LYS A 17 23.39 -34.68 -14.08
N ASN A 18 23.18 -35.86 -13.54
CA ASN A 18 22.05 -36.16 -12.68
C ASN A 18 22.09 -35.32 -11.40
N SER A 19 23.28 -35.13 -10.81
CA SER A 19 23.48 -34.26 -9.65
C SER A 19 23.16 -32.79 -9.99
N VAL A 20 23.63 -32.28 -11.13
CA VAL A 20 23.31 -30.91 -11.56
C VAL A 20 21.80 -30.74 -11.78
N VAL A 21 21.13 -31.71 -12.41
CA VAL A 21 19.68 -31.66 -12.61
C VAL A 21 18.95 -31.67 -11.27
N MET A 22 19.36 -32.48 -10.29
CA MET A 22 18.79 -32.45 -8.94
C MET A 22 18.96 -31.08 -8.27
N TYR A 23 20.16 -30.50 -8.28
CA TYR A 23 20.39 -29.17 -7.72
C TYR A 23 19.55 -28.08 -8.40
N LEU A 24 19.36 -28.17 -9.72
CA LEU A 24 18.48 -27.23 -10.44
C LEU A 24 17.01 -27.39 -10.04
N HIS A 25 16.54 -28.61 -9.83
CA HIS A 25 15.19 -28.86 -9.29
C HIS A 25 15.03 -28.27 -7.89
N ASP A 26 15.96 -28.55 -6.99
CA ASP A 26 15.91 -28.05 -5.61
C ASP A 26 15.95 -26.53 -5.58
N LEU A 27 16.80 -25.90 -6.41
CA LEU A 27 16.84 -24.46 -6.58
C LEU A 27 15.50 -23.91 -7.09
N LEU A 28 14.90 -24.55 -8.10
CA LEU A 28 13.61 -24.16 -8.66
C LEU A 28 12.49 -24.25 -7.61
N TYR A 29 12.44 -25.35 -6.84
CA TYR A 29 11.45 -25.48 -5.77
C TYR A 29 11.65 -24.43 -4.67
N MET A 30 12.89 -24.13 -4.30
CA MET A 30 13.20 -23.08 -3.33
C MET A 30 12.76 -21.70 -3.83
N LEU A 31 13.05 -21.37 -5.09
CA LEU A 31 12.61 -20.12 -5.70
C LEU A 31 11.08 -20.02 -5.80
N MET A 32 10.42 -21.12 -6.16
CA MET A 32 8.96 -21.16 -6.23
C MET A 32 8.33 -21.01 -4.84
N ALA A 33 8.88 -21.66 -3.82
CA ALA A 33 8.42 -21.50 -2.44
C ALA A 33 8.62 -20.05 -1.96
N MET A 34 9.78 -19.44 -2.24
CA MET A 34 10.06 -18.04 -1.92
C MET A 34 9.06 -17.10 -2.61
N LEU A 35 8.77 -17.33 -3.91
CA LEU A 35 7.79 -16.54 -4.66
C LEU A 35 6.39 -16.66 -4.06
N LEU A 36 5.96 -17.88 -3.71
CA LEU A 36 4.66 -18.10 -3.07
C LEU A 36 4.55 -17.36 -1.74
N VAL A 37 5.60 -17.45 -0.90
CA VAL A 37 5.67 -16.69 0.35
C VAL A 37 5.57 -15.19 0.06
N PHE A 38 6.36 -14.68 -0.89
CA PHE A 38 6.31 -13.25 -1.26
C PHE A 38 4.91 -12.80 -1.68
N LEU A 39 4.22 -13.59 -2.51
CA LEU A 39 2.85 -13.28 -2.98
C LEU A 39 1.80 -13.32 -1.86
N LEU A 40 2.04 -14.05 -0.76
CA LEU A 40 1.18 -14.06 0.41
C LEU A 40 1.33 -12.77 1.25
N PHE A 41 2.54 -12.23 1.34
CA PHE A 41 2.84 -11.07 2.17
C PHE A 41 2.60 -9.74 1.44
N PHE A 42 2.89 -9.70 0.15
CA PHE A 42 2.95 -8.45 -0.59
C PHE A 42 1.98 -8.42 -1.77
N ARG A 43 1.51 -7.22 -2.07
CA ARG A 43 0.71 -6.93 -3.26
C ARG A 43 1.27 -5.70 -3.95
N VAL A 44 1.15 -5.66 -5.27
CA VAL A 44 1.49 -4.47 -6.06
C VAL A 44 0.21 -3.85 -6.57
N ILE A 45 0.08 -2.54 -6.42
CA ILE A 45 -1.03 -1.75 -6.98
C ILE A 45 -0.50 -0.56 -7.75
N VAL A 46 -1.35 0.00 -8.61
CA VAL A 46 -1.11 1.26 -9.29
C VAL A 46 -2.04 2.32 -8.72
N VAL A 47 -1.48 3.47 -8.37
CA VAL A 47 -2.25 4.65 -7.91
C VAL A 47 -3.04 5.20 -9.10
N SER A 48 -4.30 5.54 -8.88
CA SER A 48 -5.14 6.19 -9.88
C SER A 48 -5.76 7.46 -9.28
N GLY A 49 -5.49 8.59 -9.92
CA GLY A 49 -5.98 9.91 -9.53
C GLY A 49 -5.08 10.65 -8.55
N ASP A 50 -5.48 11.87 -8.22
CA ASP A 50 -4.65 12.88 -7.57
C ASP A 50 -4.98 13.09 -6.08
N SER A 51 -5.78 12.20 -5.46
CA SER A 51 -6.23 12.39 -4.07
C SER A 51 -5.12 12.36 -3.03
N MET A 52 -3.95 11.80 -3.38
CA MET A 52 -2.74 11.69 -2.54
C MET A 52 -1.60 12.60 -3.03
N TYR A 53 -1.87 13.50 -3.98
CA TYR A 53 -0.89 14.48 -4.44
C TYR A 53 -0.51 15.42 -3.28
N SER A 54 0.71 15.73 -2.98
CA SER A 54 1.98 15.49 -3.68
C SER A 54 2.73 14.23 -3.21
N THR A 55 2.20 13.50 -2.23
CA THR A 55 2.87 12.30 -1.68
C THR A 55 2.92 11.18 -2.70
N LEU A 56 1.79 10.89 -3.35
CA LEU A 56 1.69 9.90 -4.41
C LEU A 56 1.10 10.52 -5.67
N LEU A 57 1.59 10.09 -6.82
CA LEU A 57 1.18 10.56 -8.13
C LEU A 57 0.37 9.49 -8.88
N ASP A 58 -0.45 9.93 -9.80
CA ASP A 58 -1.12 9.02 -10.73
C ASP A 58 -0.09 8.16 -11.48
N GLY A 59 -0.36 6.85 -11.59
CA GLY A 59 0.57 5.89 -12.19
C GLY A 59 1.69 5.39 -11.28
N ASP A 60 1.79 5.82 -10.01
CA ASP A 60 2.76 5.26 -9.05
C ASP A 60 2.48 3.78 -8.80
N TYR A 61 3.51 2.93 -8.89
CA TYR A 61 3.44 1.51 -8.51
C TYR A 61 3.88 1.34 -7.06
N LEU A 62 2.98 0.87 -6.22
CA LEU A 62 3.21 0.71 -4.79
C LEU A 62 3.31 -0.75 -4.41
N LEU A 63 4.27 -1.05 -3.53
CA LEU A 63 4.32 -2.31 -2.80
C LEU A 63 3.52 -2.17 -1.51
N LEU A 64 2.56 -3.06 -1.32
CA LEU A 64 1.74 -3.13 -0.11
C LEU A 64 2.17 -4.29 0.77
N LEU A 65 2.19 -4.06 2.07
CA LEU A 65 2.10 -5.11 3.07
C LEU A 65 0.63 -5.52 3.19
N GLY A 66 0.31 -6.76 2.87
CA GLY A 66 -1.06 -7.26 2.83
C GLY A 66 -1.73 -7.29 4.21
N ASN A 67 -3.06 -7.19 4.24
CA ASN A 67 -3.88 -7.13 5.44
C ASN A 67 -3.72 -8.33 6.39
N LEU A 68 -3.21 -9.46 5.91
CA LEU A 68 -2.90 -10.62 6.78
C LEU A 68 -1.81 -10.30 7.82
N PHE A 69 -0.91 -9.35 7.49
CA PHE A 69 0.24 -8.96 8.32
C PHE A 69 0.17 -7.51 8.81
N TYR A 70 -0.79 -6.74 8.27
CA TYR A 70 -1.05 -5.37 8.67
C TYR A 70 -2.46 -5.29 9.28
N GLN A 71 -2.55 -5.39 10.61
CA GLN A 71 -3.83 -5.44 11.33
C GLN A 71 -4.07 -4.21 12.22
N GLU A 72 -3.02 -3.53 12.64
CA GLU A 72 -3.09 -2.36 13.52
C GLU A 72 -2.65 -1.10 12.76
N PRO A 73 -3.60 -0.38 12.13
CA PRO A 73 -3.33 0.89 11.49
C PRO A 73 -2.90 1.95 12.51
N GLU A 74 -1.88 2.72 12.14
CA GLU A 74 -1.38 3.83 12.95
C GLU A 74 -1.58 5.17 12.22
N HIS A 75 -1.61 6.27 12.99
CA HIS A 75 -1.64 7.61 12.43
C HIS A 75 -0.47 7.82 11.44
N GLY A 76 -0.77 8.39 10.27
CA GLY A 76 0.20 8.65 9.22
C GLY A 76 0.36 7.52 8.20
N ASP A 77 -0.11 6.30 8.48
CA ASP A 77 -0.03 5.19 7.55
C ASP A 77 -0.82 5.47 6.26
N ILE A 78 -0.22 5.15 5.12
CA ILE A 78 -0.92 5.19 3.83
C ILE A 78 -1.48 3.80 3.56
N VAL A 79 -2.81 3.72 3.49
CA VAL A 79 -3.54 2.45 3.34
C VAL A 79 -4.32 2.41 2.04
N VAL A 80 -4.46 1.20 1.52
CA VAL A 80 -5.32 0.90 0.38
C VAL A 80 -6.59 0.26 0.90
N ILE A 81 -7.73 0.82 0.53
CA ILE A 81 -9.04 0.49 1.06
C ILE A 81 -9.93 0.05 -0.09
N SER A 82 -10.75 -0.99 0.13
CA SER A 82 -11.79 -1.43 -0.80
C SER A 82 -13.13 -1.50 -0.08
N LYS A 83 -13.95 -0.48 -0.25
CA LYS A 83 -15.28 -0.39 0.35
C LYS A 83 -16.36 -0.75 -0.68
N LYS A 84 -17.06 -1.86 -0.47
CA LYS A 84 -18.06 -2.38 -1.43
C LYS A 84 -19.18 -1.40 -1.71
N THR A 85 -19.53 -0.56 -0.75
CA THR A 85 -20.59 0.46 -0.86
C THR A 85 -20.15 1.70 -1.64
N PHE A 86 -18.85 1.82 -1.93
CA PHE A 86 -18.28 2.93 -2.67
C PHE A 86 -17.60 2.43 -3.96
N ASP A 87 -17.96 3.00 -5.09
CA ASP A 87 -17.42 2.74 -6.45
C ASP A 87 -17.22 1.23 -6.75
N ASN A 88 -18.23 0.40 -6.39
CA ASN A 88 -18.22 -1.07 -6.57
C ASN A 88 -16.99 -1.77 -5.94
N GLY A 89 -16.41 -1.19 -4.89
CA GLY A 89 -15.23 -1.73 -4.22
C GLY A 89 -13.91 -1.44 -4.93
N LYS A 90 -13.88 -0.48 -5.85
CA LYS A 90 -12.63 -0.01 -6.45
C LYS A 90 -11.66 0.46 -5.36
N PRO A 91 -10.42 -0.03 -5.35
CA PRO A 91 -9.46 0.38 -4.34
C PRO A 91 -9.16 1.87 -4.40
N ILE A 92 -9.11 2.50 -3.22
CA ILE A 92 -8.68 3.89 -3.03
C ILE A 92 -7.49 3.93 -2.07
N VAL A 93 -6.61 4.90 -2.27
CA VAL A 93 -5.45 5.12 -1.41
C VAL A 93 -5.71 6.35 -0.55
N LYS A 94 -5.53 6.23 0.79
CA LYS A 94 -5.74 7.31 1.76
C LYS A 94 -4.74 7.23 2.89
N ARG A 95 -4.60 8.31 3.66
CA ARG A 95 -3.80 8.37 4.88
C ARG A 95 -4.67 8.19 6.11
N VAL A 96 -4.22 7.37 7.05
CA VAL A 96 -4.85 7.20 8.36
C VAL A 96 -4.62 8.47 9.19
N ILE A 97 -5.70 9.09 9.63
CA ILE A 97 -5.68 10.30 10.46
C ILE A 97 -5.98 9.98 11.92
N ALA A 98 -6.93 9.09 12.15
CA ALA A 98 -7.28 8.66 13.49
C ALA A 98 -7.71 7.19 13.49
N THR A 99 -7.53 6.55 14.63
CA THR A 99 -7.90 5.16 14.90
C THR A 99 -9.03 5.09 15.93
N GLU A 100 -9.54 3.88 16.18
CA GLU A 100 -10.67 3.66 17.09
C GLU A 100 -10.54 4.39 18.43
N GLY A 101 -11.65 4.94 18.89
CA GLY A 101 -11.76 5.67 20.15
C GLY A 101 -11.28 7.12 20.10
N GLN A 102 -10.50 7.51 19.10
CA GLN A 102 -10.01 8.88 18.96
C GLN A 102 -11.12 9.82 18.44
N LYS A 103 -11.12 11.05 18.96
CA LYS A 103 -12.03 12.10 18.55
C LYS A 103 -11.41 12.94 17.44
N VAL A 104 -12.08 13.02 16.29
CA VAL A 104 -11.70 13.88 15.17
C VAL A 104 -12.59 15.11 15.15
N SER A 105 -12.00 16.29 14.98
CA SER A 105 -12.70 17.52 14.64
C SER A 105 -11.95 18.29 13.56
N ILE A 106 -12.68 19.05 12.74
CA ILE A 106 -12.09 19.83 11.64
C ILE A 106 -12.63 21.24 11.74
N ASP A 107 -11.72 22.19 11.80
CA ASP A 107 -12.00 23.61 11.62
C ASP A 107 -11.88 23.94 10.13
N PHE A 108 -12.98 23.91 9.41
CA PHE A 108 -13.00 24.19 7.97
C PHE A 108 -12.71 25.65 7.63
N GLU A 109 -12.89 26.59 8.55
CA GLU A 109 -12.58 28.00 8.31
C GLU A 109 -11.06 28.19 8.24
N ASN A 110 -10.33 27.66 9.22
CA ASN A 110 -8.88 27.70 9.27
C ASN A 110 -8.21 26.53 8.55
N GLY A 111 -8.96 25.45 8.26
CA GLY A 111 -8.50 24.26 7.54
C GLY A 111 -7.61 23.35 8.37
N ILE A 112 -7.84 23.31 9.69
CA ILE A 112 -7.03 22.56 10.65
C ILE A 112 -7.78 21.29 11.10
N VAL A 113 -7.09 20.15 11.07
CA VAL A 113 -7.60 18.89 11.61
C VAL A 113 -7.09 18.68 13.01
N TYR A 114 -7.97 18.26 13.91
CA TYR A 114 -7.65 17.95 15.31
C TYR A 114 -7.95 16.48 15.59
N VAL A 115 -7.06 15.83 16.31
CA VAL A 115 -7.29 14.50 16.89
C VAL A 115 -7.12 14.60 18.41
N ASP A 116 -8.13 14.18 19.17
CA ASP A 116 -8.19 14.30 20.62
C ASP A 116 -7.92 15.73 21.13
N ASP A 117 -8.51 16.71 20.42
CA ASP A 117 -8.38 18.15 20.64
C ASP A 117 -6.96 18.71 20.40
N VAL A 118 -6.03 17.92 19.84
CA VAL A 118 -4.68 18.37 19.49
C VAL A 118 -4.62 18.63 17.97
N PRO A 119 -4.17 19.82 17.52
CA PRO A 119 -4.02 20.10 16.09
C PRO A 119 -2.94 19.22 15.50
N LEU A 120 -3.21 18.65 14.31
CA LEU A 120 -2.24 17.84 13.61
C LEU A 120 -1.21 18.70 12.89
N GLU A 121 0.05 18.28 12.93
CA GLU A 121 1.10 18.76 12.03
C GLU A 121 1.09 17.94 10.76
N GLU A 122 0.72 18.56 9.63
CA GLU A 122 0.46 17.87 8.37
C GLU A 122 1.37 18.38 7.23
N PRO A 123 2.69 18.13 7.31
CA PRO A 123 3.64 18.65 6.29
C PRO A 123 3.45 18.01 4.90
N TYR A 124 2.65 16.95 4.81
CA TYR A 124 2.38 16.19 3.58
C TYR A 124 1.20 16.74 2.76
N ILE A 125 0.38 17.63 3.31
CA ILE A 125 -0.74 18.21 2.56
C ILE A 125 -0.28 19.35 1.66
N ASN A 126 -0.91 19.47 0.50
CA ASN A 126 -0.66 20.56 -0.44
C ASN A 126 -1.63 21.73 -0.28
N SER A 127 -2.71 21.55 0.46
CA SER A 127 -3.72 22.56 0.74
C SER A 127 -4.41 22.30 2.07
N LEU A 128 -4.87 23.37 2.73
CA LEU A 128 -5.61 23.29 3.99
C LEU A 128 -6.96 22.58 3.82
N THR A 129 -7.44 21.94 4.89
CA THR A 129 -8.69 21.15 4.92
C THR A 129 -9.92 22.05 5.03
N LYS A 130 -10.26 22.76 3.97
CA LYS A 130 -11.36 23.74 3.94
C LYS A 130 -12.66 23.21 3.33
N LEU A 131 -12.62 22.06 2.64
CA LEU A 131 -13.79 21.47 2.01
C LEU A 131 -14.56 20.62 3.02
N ASP A 132 -15.77 21.07 3.38
CA ASP A 132 -16.74 20.24 4.12
C ASP A 132 -17.51 19.38 3.11
N GLU A 133 -17.44 18.06 3.30
CA GLU A 133 -18.11 17.07 2.44
C GLU A 133 -19.37 16.46 3.10
N GLY A 134 -19.79 16.98 4.25
CA GLY A 134 -21.07 16.65 4.89
C GLY A 134 -21.02 15.69 6.07
N THR A 135 -19.86 15.15 6.44
CA THR A 135 -19.69 14.41 7.71
C THR A 135 -19.73 15.39 8.87
N LYS A 136 -20.52 15.05 9.91
CA LYS A 136 -20.66 15.90 11.10
C LYS A 136 -19.49 15.72 12.04
N PHE A 137 -18.93 16.84 12.52
CA PHE A 137 -17.86 16.90 13.49
C PHE A 137 -18.32 17.63 14.77
N PRO A 138 -17.75 17.33 15.98
CA PRO A 138 -16.74 16.30 16.21
C PRO A 138 -17.30 14.88 16.04
N LEU A 139 -16.43 13.95 15.62
CA LEU A 139 -16.71 12.55 15.39
C LEU A 139 -15.76 11.70 16.23
N THR A 140 -16.26 10.70 16.95
CA THR A 140 -15.41 9.66 17.57
C THR A 140 -15.33 8.47 16.63
N VAL A 141 -14.11 8.00 16.38
CA VAL A 141 -13.87 6.83 15.51
C VAL A 141 -14.40 5.58 16.22
N GLU A 142 -15.27 4.84 15.52
CA GLU A 142 -15.91 3.64 16.05
C GLU A 142 -14.91 2.49 16.26
N GLU A 143 -15.29 1.52 17.07
CA GLU A 143 -14.51 0.30 17.30
C GLU A 143 -14.22 -0.41 15.97
N ASN A 144 -13.00 -0.91 15.81
CA ASN A 144 -12.50 -1.54 14.56
C ASN A 144 -12.54 -0.64 13.31
N CYS A 145 -12.70 0.66 13.46
CA CYS A 145 -12.70 1.62 12.36
C CYS A 145 -11.47 2.52 12.38
N ILE A 146 -11.22 3.15 11.25
CA ILE A 146 -10.24 4.23 11.08
C ILE A 146 -10.91 5.41 10.38
N PHE A 147 -10.37 6.61 10.60
CA PHE A 147 -10.72 7.82 9.87
C PHE A 147 -9.57 8.17 8.94
N VAL A 148 -9.85 8.39 7.66
CA VAL A 148 -8.83 8.58 6.63
C VAL A 148 -9.08 9.84 5.83
N LEU A 149 -7.99 10.52 5.43
CA LEU A 149 -8.04 11.65 4.51
C LEU A 149 -7.09 11.44 3.34
N GLY A 150 -7.37 12.08 2.21
CA GLY A 150 -6.38 12.22 1.16
C GLY A 150 -5.44 13.39 1.44
N ASP A 151 -4.21 13.31 1.01
CA ASP A 151 -3.21 14.37 1.19
C ASP A 151 -3.56 15.61 0.34
N ASN A 152 -4.25 15.42 -0.79
CA ASN A 152 -4.83 16.49 -1.59
C ASN A 152 -6.23 16.85 -1.08
N ARG A 153 -6.29 17.62 0.00
CA ARG A 153 -7.50 17.95 0.76
C ARG A 153 -8.63 18.57 -0.07
N GLY A 154 -8.29 19.33 -1.10
CA GLY A 154 -9.26 20.02 -1.95
C GLY A 154 -9.90 19.17 -3.04
N VAL A 155 -9.35 17.96 -3.30
CA VAL A 155 -9.78 17.07 -4.40
C VAL A 155 -10.19 15.69 -3.90
N SER A 156 -9.64 15.28 -2.74
CA SER A 156 -9.86 13.93 -2.20
C SER A 156 -11.29 13.74 -1.74
N LEU A 157 -11.93 12.69 -2.23
CA LEU A 157 -13.11 12.12 -1.61
C LEU A 157 -12.65 11.10 -0.55
N ASP A 158 -12.99 11.34 0.73
CA ASP A 158 -12.48 10.59 1.88
C ASP A 158 -13.49 10.56 3.04
N SER A 159 -13.05 10.29 4.27
CA SER A 159 -13.96 10.13 5.43
C SER A 159 -14.78 11.39 5.79
N ARG A 160 -14.46 12.55 5.21
CA ARG A 160 -15.31 13.75 5.30
C ARG A 160 -16.62 13.59 4.55
N ASN A 161 -16.66 12.68 3.57
CA ASN A 161 -17.87 12.39 2.82
C ASN A 161 -18.60 11.19 3.44
N PRO A 162 -19.91 11.31 3.76
CA PRO A 162 -20.67 10.23 4.37
C PRO A 162 -20.75 8.94 3.52
N MET A 163 -20.54 9.00 2.20
CA MET A 163 -20.48 7.81 1.34
C MET A 163 -19.26 6.94 1.63
N ILE A 164 -18.15 7.55 2.03
CA ILE A 164 -16.95 6.87 2.48
C ILE A 164 -17.03 6.67 3.99
N GLY A 165 -17.22 7.73 4.76
CA GLY A 165 -17.33 7.70 6.21
C GLY A 165 -16.10 7.04 6.87
N GLN A 166 -16.32 6.45 8.02
CA GLN A 166 -15.31 5.64 8.71
C GLN A 166 -15.09 4.32 7.96
N ILE A 167 -13.86 3.83 7.99
CA ILE A 167 -13.43 2.61 7.29
C ILE A 167 -13.24 1.49 8.30
N ASP A 168 -13.96 0.40 8.12
CA ASP A 168 -13.72 -0.83 8.90
C ASP A 168 -12.33 -1.40 8.56
N LYS A 169 -11.56 -1.80 9.56
CA LYS A 169 -10.20 -2.39 9.38
C LYS A 169 -10.22 -3.58 8.40
N ARG A 170 -11.35 -4.30 8.27
CA ARG A 170 -11.54 -5.40 7.30
C ARG A 170 -11.61 -4.95 5.84
N GLU A 171 -11.90 -3.68 5.60
CA GLU A 171 -11.93 -3.07 4.26
C GLU A 171 -10.51 -2.66 3.78
N ILE A 172 -9.50 -2.73 4.65
CA ILE A 172 -8.11 -2.42 4.34
C ILE A 172 -7.50 -3.59 3.57
N LEU A 173 -6.98 -3.34 2.38
CA LEU A 173 -6.26 -4.33 1.56
C LEU A 173 -4.79 -4.46 1.98
N GLY A 174 -4.23 -3.41 2.55
CA GLY A 174 -2.85 -3.35 3.04
C GLY A 174 -2.33 -1.93 3.20
N LYS A 175 -1.12 -1.82 3.78
CA LYS A 175 -0.35 -0.59 3.95
C LYS A 175 0.62 -0.41 2.79
N ALA A 176 0.67 0.76 2.19
CA ALA A 176 1.69 1.12 1.22
C ALA A 176 3.03 1.34 1.93
N ILE A 177 4.04 0.53 1.60
CA ILE A 177 5.32 0.55 2.28
C ILE A 177 6.46 1.04 1.40
N PHE A 178 6.35 0.90 0.09
CA PHE A 178 7.42 1.23 -0.84
C PHE A 178 6.87 1.67 -2.20
N LEU A 179 7.46 2.72 -2.78
CA LEU A 179 7.24 3.16 -4.14
C LEU A 179 8.23 2.45 -5.06
N LEU A 180 7.71 1.55 -5.90
CA LEU A 180 8.51 0.71 -6.80
C LEU A 180 8.89 1.45 -8.09
N ILE A 181 7.88 2.06 -8.73
CA ILE A 181 8.02 2.78 -10.00
C ILE A 181 7.22 4.07 -9.88
N PRO A 182 7.86 5.23 -10.01
CA PRO A 182 7.16 6.50 -10.02
C PRO A 182 6.23 6.64 -11.21
N GLY A 183 5.03 7.17 -10.99
CA GLY A 183 4.14 7.64 -12.03
C GLY A 183 4.56 9.00 -12.58
N THR A 184 3.80 9.50 -13.53
CA THR A 184 3.99 10.84 -14.10
C THR A 184 2.82 11.71 -13.69
N SER A 185 3.09 12.80 -12.96
CA SER A 185 2.05 13.80 -12.76
C SER A 185 1.78 14.51 -14.08
N HIS A 186 0.53 14.43 -14.58
CA HIS A 186 0.06 15.16 -15.75
C HIS A 186 0.83 14.94 -17.07
N GLY A 187 1.13 13.69 -17.41
CA GLY A 187 1.37 13.24 -18.79
C GLY A 187 2.68 13.65 -19.49
N ASP A 188 3.31 14.74 -19.12
CA ASP A 188 4.39 15.34 -19.92
C ASP A 188 5.75 15.48 -19.19
N LEU A 189 5.80 15.21 -17.91
CA LEU A 189 7.06 15.28 -17.16
C LEU A 189 7.76 13.92 -17.12
N PRO A 190 9.11 13.88 -17.23
CA PRO A 190 9.84 12.64 -17.06
C PRO A 190 9.61 12.07 -15.66
N GLN A 191 9.55 10.74 -15.56
CA GLN A 191 9.45 10.03 -14.28
C GLN A 191 10.62 10.44 -13.36
N ASP A 192 10.29 10.90 -12.16
CA ASP A 192 11.30 11.19 -11.15
C ASP A 192 11.69 9.90 -10.40
N MET A 193 12.72 9.24 -10.89
CA MET A 193 13.26 8.00 -10.28
C MET A 193 13.82 8.23 -8.87
N GLY A 194 14.07 9.47 -8.48
CA GLY A 194 14.50 9.82 -7.11
C GLY A 194 13.42 9.58 -6.04
N ARG A 195 12.15 9.41 -6.46
CA ARG A 195 11.02 9.09 -5.57
C ARG A 195 10.94 7.60 -5.17
N ILE A 196 11.70 6.70 -5.83
CA ILE A 196 11.74 5.27 -5.46
C ILE A 196 12.25 5.15 -4.02
N GLY A 197 11.45 4.49 -3.17
CA GLY A 197 11.85 4.32 -1.78
C GLY A 197 10.70 4.01 -0.84
N VAL A 198 11.04 4.02 0.46
CA VAL A 198 10.08 3.79 1.55
C VAL A 198 9.12 4.98 1.62
N ILE A 199 7.84 4.69 1.68
CA ILE A 199 6.77 5.67 1.86
C ILE A 199 6.67 6.01 3.36
N LYS A 200 6.61 7.31 3.67
CA LYS A 200 6.50 7.84 5.04
C LYS A 200 5.23 8.65 5.21
#